data_380306e3fa97488dd6dbf93b03bae3a1
#
_entry.id   380306e3fa97488dd6dbf93b03bae3a1
#
_cell.length_a   1.000
_cell.length_b   1.000
_cell.length_c   1.000
_cell.angle_alpha   90.00
_cell.angle_beta   90.00
_cell.angle_gamma   90.00
#
_symmetry.space_group_name_H-M   'P 1'
#
loop_
_entity.id
_entity.type
_entity.pdbx_description
1 polymer ?
#
loop_
_entity_poly.entity_id
_entity_poly.type
_entity_poly.pdbx_seq_one_letter_code
_entity_poly.pdbx_strand_id
1 'polypeptide(L)'
;EVNIVELLRSVREHLLELGGHPMAAGFNISVDKLEPFRMAANTSVAQIMSTQPIEKQVTAECVLPAELVTLKTAEYLEKYAPFGAHNPQPVFQISDVTCVTTQTVGKMANHRKYTFKIGEKLVAGMTWYQPEPLATANTADLTIIASLGIETWRQKSLLLGVKVISPGVG
;
A
#
# COMPACT_ATOMS: atom_id res chain seq x y z
N GLU A 1 -8.74 1.82 -13.55
CA GLU A 1 -7.29 1.86 -13.83
C GLU A 1 -7.00 2.93 -14.89
N VAL A 2 -5.89 3.65 -14.75
CA VAL A 2 -5.43 4.62 -15.75
C VAL A 2 -4.60 3.90 -16.81
N ASN A 3 -4.99 4.05 -18.10
CA ASN A 3 -4.17 3.58 -19.21
C ASN A 3 -2.98 4.53 -19.41
N ILE A 4 -1.79 4.11 -19.01
CA ILE A 4 -0.57 4.94 -19.05
C ILE A 4 -0.19 5.33 -20.48
N VAL A 5 -0.39 4.45 -21.46
CA VAL A 5 -0.08 4.77 -22.87
C VAL A 5 -0.99 5.87 -23.41
N GLU A 6 -2.29 5.84 -23.10
CA GLU A 6 -3.23 6.88 -23.51
C GLU A 6 -2.94 8.21 -22.83
N LEU A 7 -2.64 8.19 -21.53
CA LEU A 7 -2.18 9.36 -20.81
C LEU A 7 -0.94 9.98 -21.47
N LEU A 8 0.07 9.18 -21.78
CA LEU A 8 1.28 9.69 -22.43
C LEU A 8 1.03 10.15 -23.88
N ARG A 9 0.08 9.54 -24.58
CA ARG A 9 -0.37 10.01 -25.91
C ARG A 9 -1.01 11.38 -25.83
N SER A 10 -1.77 11.71 -24.79
CA SER A 10 -2.41 13.01 -24.63
C SER A 10 -1.41 14.17 -24.44
N VAL A 11 -0.16 13.88 -24.12
CA VAL A 11 0.94 14.84 -23.92
C VAL A 11 2.11 14.59 -24.87
N ARG A 12 1.83 13.95 -26.01
CA ARG A 12 2.82 13.48 -26.99
C ARG A 12 3.72 14.59 -27.53
N GLU A 13 3.25 15.82 -27.60
CA GLU A 13 4.01 16.98 -28.11
C GLU A 13 5.26 17.32 -27.27
N HIS A 14 5.34 16.81 -26.06
CA HIS A 14 6.51 16.98 -25.20
C HIS A 14 7.50 15.83 -25.31
N LEU A 15 7.16 14.73 -26.01
CA LEU A 15 7.94 13.51 -26.06
C LEU A 15 8.63 13.33 -27.41
N LEU A 16 9.84 12.78 -27.41
CA LEU A 16 10.55 12.35 -28.63
C LEU A 16 10.01 11.00 -29.12
N GLU A 17 9.95 10.02 -28.23
CA GLU A 17 9.46 8.68 -28.48
C GLU A 17 8.54 8.20 -27.38
N LEU A 18 7.62 7.33 -27.71
CA LEU A 18 6.67 6.71 -26.77
C LEU A 18 6.33 5.31 -27.24
N GLY A 19 6.38 4.33 -26.33
CA GLY A 19 5.93 2.97 -26.57
C GLY A 19 5.58 2.24 -25.28
N GLY A 20 4.79 1.17 -25.37
CA GLY A 20 4.42 0.36 -24.21
C GLY A 20 3.02 -0.22 -24.27
N HIS A 21 2.55 -0.67 -23.12
CA HIS A 21 1.24 -1.27 -22.89
C HIS A 21 0.43 -0.43 -21.89
N PRO A 22 -0.88 -0.67 -21.73
CA PRO A 22 -1.73 0.12 -20.81
C PRO A 22 -1.20 0.26 -19.39
N MET A 23 -0.49 -0.74 -18.88
CA MET A 23 0.03 -0.80 -17.50
C MET A 23 1.51 -0.40 -17.36
N ALA A 24 2.26 -0.30 -18.47
CA ALA A 24 3.67 0.05 -18.44
C ALA A 24 4.10 0.65 -19.78
N ALA A 25 4.62 1.87 -19.75
CA ALA A 25 5.10 2.56 -20.93
C ALA A 25 6.45 3.23 -20.70
N GLY A 26 7.25 3.31 -21.77
CA GLY A 26 8.49 4.04 -21.80
C GLY A 26 8.43 5.19 -22.78
N PHE A 27 9.22 6.22 -22.55
CA PHE A 27 9.32 7.37 -23.44
C PHE A 27 10.71 8.01 -23.36
N ASN A 28 11.08 8.70 -24.42
CA ASN A 28 12.23 9.58 -24.47
C ASN A 28 11.78 11.03 -24.47
N ILE A 29 12.46 11.87 -23.70
CA ILE A 29 12.16 13.30 -23.57
C ILE A 29 13.45 14.13 -23.57
N SER A 30 13.39 15.30 -24.15
CA SER A 30 14.46 16.28 -24.06
C SER A 30 14.41 17.02 -22.71
N VAL A 31 15.56 17.33 -22.13
CA VAL A 31 15.65 17.93 -20.78
C VAL A 31 14.88 19.24 -20.68
N ASP A 32 14.90 20.07 -21.72
CA ASP A 32 14.15 21.34 -21.80
C ASP A 32 12.63 21.16 -21.81
N LYS A 33 12.14 19.97 -22.15
CA LYS A 33 10.70 19.62 -22.19
C LYS A 33 10.20 18.99 -20.90
N LEU A 34 11.06 18.69 -19.94
CA LEU A 34 10.71 17.95 -18.73
C LEU A 34 9.63 18.64 -17.89
N GLU A 35 9.79 19.95 -17.62
CA GLU A 35 8.80 20.70 -16.82
C GLU A 35 7.48 20.94 -17.58
N PRO A 36 7.47 21.34 -18.87
CA PRO A 36 6.23 21.36 -19.63
C PRO A 36 5.49 20.02 -19.67
N PHE A 37 6.21 18.92 -19.88
CA PHE A 37 5.66 17.58 -19.83
C PHE A 37 5.02 17.25 -18.46
N ARG A 38 5.73 17.55 -17.37
CA ARG A 38 5.24 17.30 -16.01
C ARG A 38 3.94 18.05 -15.73
N MET A 39 3.86 19.31 -16.13
CA MET A 39 2.65 20.13 -15.98
C MET A 39 1.48 19.56 -16.80
N ALA A 40 1.72 19.25 -18.07
CA ALA A 40 0.70 18.70 -18.97
C ALA A 40 0.20 17.32 -18.49
N ALA A 41 1.11 16.42 -18.09
CA ALA A 41 0.76 15.11 -17.55
C ALA A 41 -0.08 15.21 -16.27
N ASN A 42 0.29 16.09 -15.33
CA ASN A 42 -0.49 16.32 -14.12
C ASN A 42 -1.89 16.86 -14.42
N THR A 43 -2.02 17.77 -15.39
CA THR A 43 -3.33 18.29 -15.83
C THR A 43 -4.17 17.18 -16.41
N SER A 44 -3.61 16.34 -17.29
CA SER A 44 -4.32 15.21 -17.89
C SER A 44 -4.77 14.19 -16.85
N VAL A 45 -3.91 13.87 -15.85
CA VAL A 45 -4.29 12.98 -14.74
C VAL A 45 -5.43 13.59 -13.93
N ALA A 46 -5.36 14.88 -13.59
CA ALA A 46 -6.40 15.55 -12.82
C ALA A 46 -7.76 15.52 -13.55
N GLN A 47 -7.77 15.69 -14.89
CA GLN A 47 -8.98 15.55 -15.70
C GLN A 47 -9.55 14.13 -15.68
N ILE A 48 -8.70 13.10 -15.83
CA ILE A 48 -9.12 11.70 -15.75
C ILE A 48 -9.72 11.41 -14.37
N MET A 49 -9.05 11.82 -13.30
CA MET A 49 -9.52 11.60 -11.94
C MET A 49 -10.83 12.34 -11.59
N SER A 50 -11.09 13.49 -12.22
CA SER A 50 -12.35 14.22 -12.03
C SER A 50 -13.55 13.53 -12.68
N THR A 51 -13.33 12.82 -13.79
CA THR A 51 -14.38 12.09 -14.53
C THR A 51 -14.53 10.64 -14.08
N GLN A 52 -13.45 10.03 -13.60
CA GLN A 52 -13.39 8.65 -13.11
C GLN A 52 -12.66 8.61 -11.78
N PRO A 53 -13.34 8.82 -10.66
CA PRO A 53 -12.71 8.72 -9.35
C PRO A 53 -12.05 7.34 -9.20
N ILE A 54 -10.74 7.33 -8.97
CA ILE A 54 -10.00 6.09 -8.73
C ILE A 54 -10.11 5.76 -7.24
N GLU A 55 -11.09 4.96 -6.88
CA GLU A 55 -11.15 4.39 -5.55
C GLU A 55 -10.10 3.29 -5.42
N LYS A 56 -9.23 3.45 -4.46
CA LYS A 56 -8.26 2.40 -4.10
C LYS A 56 -9.00 1.31 -3.33
N GLN A 57 -9.51 0.32 -4.06
CA GLN A 57 -10.12 -0.86 -3.45
C GLN A 57 -9.04 -1.85 -3.02
N VAL A 58 -9.12 -2.32 -1.80
CA VAL A 58 -8.31 -3.41 -1.28
C VAL A 58 -9.27 -4.51 -0.84
N THR A 59 -9.19 -5.65 -1.52
CA THR A 59 -10.01 -6.82 -1.19
C THR A 59 -9.23 -7.70 -0.22
N ALA A 60 -9.84 -8.06 0.91
CA ALA A 60 -9.31 -9.05 1.82
C ALA A 60 -9.78 -10.45 1.42
N GLU A 61 -8.92 -11.45 1.54
CA GLU A 61 -9.26 -12.87 1.27
C GLU A 61 -10.32 -13.39 2.24
N CYS A 62 -10.17 -13.01 3.50
CA CYS A 62 -11.14 -13.35 4.56
C CYS A 62 -10.91 -12.49 5.81
N VAL A 63 -11.82 -12.61 6.77
CA VAL A 63 -11.63 -12.11 8.14
C VAL A 63 -10.72 -13.08 8.89
N LEU A 64 -9.64 -12.57 9.47
CA LEU A 64 -8.69 -13.34 10.26
C LEU A 64 -8.96 -13.08 11.76
N PRO A 65 -9.37 -14.11 12.53
CA PRO A 65 -9.55 -13.99 13.97
C PRO A 65 -8.24 -13.58 14.69
N ALA A 66 -8.37 -12.83 15.79
CA ALA A 66 -7.24 -12.29 16.54
C ALA A 66 -6.25 -13.38 17.03
N GLU A 67 -6.75 -14.55 17.40
CA GLU A 67 -5.95 -15.71 17.83
C GLU A 67 -5.03 -16.25 16.73
N LEU A 68 -5.43 -16.10 15.45
CA LEU A 68 -4.65 -16.53 14.28
C LEU A 68 -3.67 -15.46 13.79
N VAL A 69 -3.71 -14.25 14.33
CA VAL A 69 -2.69 -13.22 14.05
C VAL A 69 -1.42 -13.59 14.81
N THR A 70 -0.62 -14.50 14.24
CA THR A 70 0.57 -15.08 14.89
C THR A 70 1.74 -15.24 13.93
N LEU A 71 2.96 -15.32 14.48
CA LEU A 71 4.14 -15.68 13.72
C LEU A 71 3.99 -17.05 13.04
N LYS A 72 3.39 -18.02 13.73
CA LYS A 72 3.14 -19.36 13.18
C LYS A 72 2.25 -19.32 11.93
N THR A 73 1.24 -18.46 11.91
CA THR A 73 0.38 -18.26 10.72
C THR A 73 1.19 -17.64 9.58
N ALA A 74 2.02 -16.63 9.87
CA ALA A 74 2.91 -16.05 8.86
C ALA A 74 3.89 -17.07 8.29
N GLU A 75 4.49 -17.92 9.13
CA GLU A 75 5.39 -19.02 8.73
C GLU A 75 4.68 -20.07 7.87
N TYR A 76 3.40 -20.33 8.14
CA TYR A 76 2.61 -21.22 7.30
C TYR A 76 2.36 -20.63 5.91
N LEU A 77 2.02 -19.34 5.84
CA LEU A 77 1.81 -18.63 4.58
C LEU A 77 3.09 -18.56 3.73
N GLU A 78 4.26 -18.39 4.35
CA GLU A 78 5.56 -18.38 3.64
C GLU A 78 5.81 -19.65 2.81
N LYS A 79 5.16 -20.77 3.12
CA LYS A 79 5.28 -22.01 2.32
C LYS A 79 4.66 -21.88 0.92
N TYR A 80 3.83 -20.88 0.70
CA TYR A 80 3.22 -20.57 -0.59
C TYR A 80 3.99 -19.52 -1.40
N ALA A 81 5.10 -19.01 -0.84
CA ALA A 81 6.00 -18.10 -1.56
C ALA A 81 6.74 -18.84 -2.71
N PRO A 82 7.21 -18.12 -3.75
CA PRO A 82 7.30 -16.68 -3.85
C PRO A 82 5.98 -16.02 -4.24
N PHE A 83 5.68 -14.88 -3.60
CA PHE A 83 4.53 -14.06 -3.96
C PHE A 83 4.87 -13.10 -5.11
N GLY A 84 3.90 -12.81 -5.97
CA GLY A 84 4.05 -11.94 -7.13
C GLY A 84 2.75 -11.77 -7.92
N ALA A 85 2.83 -11.38 -9.19
CA ALA A 85 1.68 -11.00 -10.02
C ALA A 85 0.59 -12.10 -10.14
N HIS A 86 0.98 -13.37 -10.24
CA HIS A 86 0.06 -14.51 -10.37
C HIS A 86 -0.12 -15.31 -9.08
N ASN A 87 0.55 -14.88 -8.01
CA ASN A 87 0.42 -15.46 -6.67
C ASN A 87 0.55 -14.31 -5.65
N PRO A 88 -0.47 -13.44 -5.51
CA PRO A 88 -0.37 -12.29 -4.62
C PRO A 88 -0.27 -12.73 -3.16
N GLN A 89 0.49 -11.97 -2.36
CA GLN A 89 0.51 -12.20 -0.93
C GLN A 89 -0.89 -11.99 -0.35
N PRO A 90 -1.45 -12.98 0.37
CA PRO A 90 -2.79 -12.87 0.91
C PRO A 90 -2.92 -11.71 1.91
N VAL A 91 -4.07 -11.05 1.85
CA VAL A 91 -4.42 -9.89 2.67
C VAL A 91 -5.66 -10.24 3.47
N PHE A 92 -5.66 -9.92 4.74
CA PHE A 92 -6.70 -10.28 5.69
C PHE A 92 -7.34 -9.05 6.31
N GLN A 93 -8.63 -9.13 6.60
CA GLN A 93 -9.33 -8.19 7.46
C GLN A 93 -9.16 -8.64 8.90
N ILE A 94 -8.74 -7.74 9.78
CA ILE A 94 -8.58 -7.97 11.23
C ILE A 94 -9.38 -6.88 11.94
N SER A 95 -10.36 -7.26 12.73
CA SER A 95 -11.23 -6.37 13.49
C SER A 95 -10.81 -6.26 14.95
N ASP A 96 -11.43 -5.37 15.70
CA ASP A 96 -11.19 -5.13 17.14
C ASP A 96 -9.72 -4.77 17.45
N VAL A 97 -9.14 -3.95 16.58
CA VAL A 97 -7.74 -3.53 16.68
C VAL A 97 -7.64 -2.19 17.38
N THR A 98 -6.69 -2.06 18.31
CA THR A 98 -6.31 -0.75 18.88
C THR A 98 -4.94 -0.34 18.36
N CYS A 99 -4.83 0.85 17.78
CA CYS A 99 -3.55 1.48 17.47
C CYS A 99 -2.95 2.07 18.74
N VAL A 100 -1.95 1.42 19.33
CA VAL A 100 -1.31 1.87 20.58
C VAL A 100 -0.31 2.99 20.30
N THR A 101 0.55 2.80 19.30
CA THR A 101 1.54 3.82 18.89
C THR A 101 1.65 3.90 17.38
N THR A 102 2.06 5.08 16.91
CA THR A 102 2.46 5.29 15.51
C THR A 102 3.67 6.21 15.46
N GLN A 103 4.61 5.92 14.57
CA GLN A 103 5.82 6.72 14.37
C GLN A 103 6.29 6.67 12.93
N THR A 104 6.84 7.80 12.46
CA THR A 104 7.51 7.86 11.16
C THR A 104 8.88 7.21 11.26
N VAL A 105 9.26 6.40 10.27
CA VAL A 105 10.53 5.68 10.22
C VAL A 105 11.16 5.71 8.83
N GLY A 106 12.41 5.27 8.73
CA GLY A 106 13.21 5.29 7.51
C GLY A 106 14.09 6.53 7.39
N LYS A 107 15.18 6.44 6.62
CA LYS A 107 16.14 7.55 6.41
C LYS A 107 15.51 8.82 5.83
N MET A 108 14.49 8.65 5.01
CA MET A 108 13.74 9.75 4.36
C MET A 108 12.42 10.05 5.08
N ALA A 109 12.17 9.47 6.26
CA ALA A 109 10.91 9.62 7.01
C ALA A 109 9.65 9.32 6.15
N ASN A 110 9.73 8.35 5.26
CA ASN A 110 8.72 8.04 4.26
C ASN A 110 7.92 6.74 4.53
N HIS A 111 8.15 6.13 5.69
CA HIS A 111 7.41 4.94 6.15
C HIS A 111 6.76 5.22 7.49
N ARG A 112 5.71 4.47 7.83
CA ARG A 112 5.04 4.57 9.12
C ARG A 112 5.03 3.21 9.83
N LYS A 113 5.52 3.17 11.06
CA LYS A 113 5.46 2.02 11.93
C LYS A 113 4.33 2.18 12.94
N TYR A 114 3.62 1.09 13.20
CA TYR A 114 2.54 1.00 14.18
C TYR A 114 2.84 -0.08 15.21
N THR A 115 2.30 0.10 16.40
CA THR A 115 2.10 -0.99 17.36
C THR A 115 0.60 -1.14 17.56
N PHE A 116 0.06 -2.29 17.21
CA PHE A 116 -1.34 -2.62 17.39
C PHE A 116 -1.53 -3.56 18.58
N LYS A 117 -2.58 -3.35 19.36
CA LYS A 117 -3.12 -4.37 20.26
C LYS A 117 -4.21 -5.12 19.51
N ILE A 118 -4.06 -6.46 19.41
CA ILE A 118 -4.98 -7.39 18.73
C ILE A 118 -5.24 -8.53 19.72
N GLY A 119 -6.44 -8.56 20.31
CA GLY A 119 -6.68 -9.35 21.51
C GLY A 119 -5.74 -8.93 22.62
N GLU A 120 -5.02 -9.89 23.23
CA GLU A 120 -4.05 -9.61 24.30
C GLU A 120 -2.60 -9.37 23.78
N LYS A 121 -2.39 -9.39 22.46
CA LYS A 121 -1.04 -9.32 21.87
C LYS A 121 -0.73 -7.91 21.37
N LEU A 122 0.54 -7.52 21.47
CA LEU A 122 1.10 -6.38 20.75
C LEU A 122 1.78 -6.86 19.48
N VAL A 123 1.36 -6.31 18.34
CA VAL A 123 1.84 -6.69 17.01
C VAL A 123 2.34 -5.46 16.28
N ALA A 124 3.52 -5.56 15.66
CA ALA A 124 4.07 -4.50 14.83
C ALA A 124 3.36 -4.47 13.46
N GLY A 125 3.13 -3.27 12.95
CA GLY A 125 2.64 -3.04 11.59
C GLY A 125 3.44 -1.96 10.87
N MET A 126 3.44 -2.00 9.54
CA MET A 126 4.13 -1.04 8.68
C MET A 126 3.24 -0.63 7.52
N THR A 127 3.27 0.66 7.18
CA THR A 127 2.95 1.15 5.83
C THR A 127 4.22 1.64 5.15
N TRP A 128 4.39 1.21 3.91
CA TRP A 128 5.56 1.56 3.11
C TRP A 128 5.25 2.76 2.21
N TYR A 129 6.16 3.73 2.13
CA TYR A 129 6.03 4.95 1.31
C TYR A 129 4.75 5.75 1.60
N GLN A 130 4.30 5.71 2.85
CA GLN A 130 3.15 6.45 3.34
C GLN A 130 3.48 7.04 4.72
N PRO A 131 4.04 8.27 4.76
CA PRO A 131 4.44 8.90 6.01
C PRO A 131 3.25 9.37 6.85
N GLU A 132 2.14 9.71 6.20
CA GLU A 132 0.91 10.12 6.89
C GLU A 132 0.28 8.93 7.63
N PRO A 133 -0.14 9.12 8.89
CA PRO A 133 -0.74 8.06 9.66
C PRO A 133 -2.14 7.72 9.15
N LEU A 134 -2.42 6.42 8.97
CA LEU A 134 -3.77 5.92 8.71
C LEU A 134 -4.63 5.87 9.98
N ALA A 135 -3.99 5.83 11.15
CA ALA A 135 -4.61 5.94 12.47
C ALA A 135 -3.69 6.67 13.43
N THR A 136 -4.27 7.39 14.39
CA THR A 136 -3.54 8.05 15.48
C THR A 136 -3.29 7.08 16.62
N ALA A 137 -2.31 7.40 17.48
CA ALA A 137 -2.04 6.62 18.68
C ALA A 137 -3.26 6.63 19.62
N ASN A 138 -3.43 5.54 20.38
CA ASN A 138 -4.54 5.31 21.31
C ASN A 138 -5.95 5.33 20.66
N THR A 139 -6.05 5.00 19.37
CA THR A 139 -7.34 4.80 18.70
C THR A 139 -7.75 3.34 18.78
N ALA A 140 -8.89 3.09 19.42
CA ALA A 140 -9.49 1.76 19.54
C ALA A 140 -10.56 1.53 18.48
N ASP A 141 -11.12 0.31 18.46
CA ASP A 141 -12.21 -0.11 17.58
C ASP A 141 -11.89 0.16 16.10
N LEU A 142 -10.75 -0.35 15.67
CA LEU A 142 -10.31 -0.25 14.30
C LEU A 142 -10.44 -1.61 13.59
N THR A 143 -10.75 -1.54 12.30
CA THR A 143 -10.57 -2.65 11.36
C THR A 143 -9.36 -2.34 10.49
N ILE A 144 -8.42 -3.28 10.39
CA ILE A 144 -7.27 -3.16 9.50
C ILE A 144 -7.32 -4.21 8.41
N ILE A 145 -6.83 -3.85 7.22
CA ILE A 145 -6.55 -4.79 6.14
C ILE A 145 -5.04 -4.89 6.00
N ALA A 146 -4.49 -6.08 6.22
CA ALA A 146 -3.06 -6.30 6.27
C ALA A 146 -2.64 -7.68 5.77
N SER A 147 -1.44 -7.78 5.23
CA SER A 147 -0.74 -9.05 5.02
C SER A 147 0.05 -9.43 6.27
N LEU A 148 0.26 -10.73 6.48
CA LEU A 148 1.16 -11.24 7.52
C LEU A 148 2.54 -11.49 6.90
N GLY A 149 3.56 -10.85 7.43
CA GLY A 149 4.95 -11.04 7.04
C GLY A 149 5.82 -11.39 8.24
N ILE A 150 7.07 -11.69 7.97
CA ILE A 150 8.05 -12.05 8.97
C ILE A 150 9.20 -11.04 8.92
N GLU A 151 9.43 -10.36 10.04
CA GLU A 151 10.63 -9.56 10.25
C GLU A 151 11.73 -10.43 10.86
N THR A 152 12.94 -10.32 10.30
CA THR A 152 14.09 -11.10 10.77
C THR A 152 15.19 -10.26 11.44
N TRP A 153 14.91 -8.95 11.63
CA TRP A 153 15.85 -8.04 12.30
C TRP A 153 15.96 -8.37 13.79
N ARG A 154 17.12 -8.75 14.27
CA ARG A 154 17.43 -9.20 15.64
C ARG A 154 16.83 -10.56 16.00
N GLN A 155 15.54 -10.71 15.93
CA GLN A 155 14.82 -11.98 16.15
C GLN A 155 13.64 -12.06 15.19
N LYS A 156 13.24 -13.30 14.90
CA LYS A 156 12.09 -13.58 14.02
C LYS A 156 10.81 -13.16 14.71
N SER A 157 10.03 -12.28 14.08
CA SER A 157 8.77 -11.76 14.63
C SER A 157 7.73 -11.51 13.56
N LEU A 158 6.45 -11.47 13.96
CA LEU A 158 5.34 -11.11 13.06
C LEU A 158 5.41 -9.61 12.76
N LEU A 159 5.24 -9.27 11.48
CA LEU A 159 5.07 -7.91 10.99
C LEU A 159 3.85 -7.83 10.07
N LEU A 160 2.90 -6.94 10.37
CA LEU A 160 1.77 -6.69 9.51
C LEU A 160 2.13 -5.67 8.41
N GLY A 161 1.96 -6.04 7.15
CA GLY A 161 2.00 -5.12 6.01
C GLY A 161 0.65 -4.44 5.84
N VAL A 162 0.46 -3.29 6.48
CA VAL A 162 -0.83 -2.60 6.57
C VAL A 162 -1.17 -1.94 5.23
N LYS A 163 -2.38 -2.16 4.74
CA LYS A 163 -2.93 -1.58 3.50
C LYS A 163 -3.99 -0.51 3.78
N VAL A 164 -4.89 -0.79 4.72
CA VAL A 164 -6.01 0.09 5.10
C VAL A 164 -6.19 0.03 6.61
N ILE A 165 -6.58 1.15 7.20
CA ILE A 165 -7.12 1.24 8.56
C ILE A 165 -8.41 2.04 8.47
N SER A 166 -9.49 1.51 9.03
CA SER A 166 -10.81 2.16 9.11
C SER A 166 -11.38 2.01 10.50
N PRO A 167 -12.34 2.85 10.89
CA PRO A 167 -13.15 2.59 12.07
C PRO A 167 -13.78 1.21 12.01
N GLY A 168 -13.98 0.56 13.15
CA GLY A 168 -14.69 -0.72 13.23
C GLY A 168 -16.12 -0.56 12.70
N VAL A 169 -16.61 -1.61 12.07
CA VAL A 169 -18.02 -1.69 11.69
C VAL A 169 -18.74 -2.29 12.90
N GLY A 170 -19.46 -1.42 13.63
CA GLY A 170 -20.27 -1.81 14.78
C GLY A 170 -21.39 -2.80 14.42
#